data_212446e9d43a4cf33bf821a86b1ebff3
#
_entry.id   212446e9d43a4cf33bf821a86b1ebff3
#
_cell.length_a   1.000
_cell.length_b   1.000
_cell.length_c   1.000
_cell.angle_alpha   90.00
_cell.angle_beta   90.00
_cell.angle_gamma   90.00
#
_symmetry.space_group_name_H-M   'P 1'
#
loop_
_entity.id
_entity.type
_entity.pdbx_description
1 polymer ?
#
loop_
_entity_poly.entity_id
_entity_poly.type
_entity_poly.pdbx_seq_one_letter_code
_entity_poly.pdbx_strand_id
1 'polypeptide(L)'
;MGAKDDNKALVRRFYAEIDAGNLEAMDELVARDFVDHDPPPIPGLAPGLNGLKQAFEIFWRSTPGTHEVLDQVAENDLVATRIRARGRFAEDLGDIPATRGPLDVTATAVYRVKEGQLIEHWGETDSFTLMQQLGVIPAPAGPA
;
A
#
# COMPACT_ATOMS: atom_id res chain seq x y z
N MET A 1 -23.07 -13.40 6.11
CA MET A 1 -21.72 -13.61 5.58
C MET A 1 -20.78 -13.99 6.72
N GLY A 2 -19.80 -14.81 6.43
CA GLY A 2 -18.86 -15.25 7.44
C GLY A 2 -17.76 -14.23 7.72
N ALA A 3 -17.01 -14.46 8.81
CA ALA A 3 -15.91 -13.60 9.23
C ALA A 3 -14.85 -13.39 8.13
N LYS A 4 -14.59 -14.43 7.31
CA LYS A 4 -13.64 -14.35 6.19
C LYS A 4 -14.10 -13.34 5.15
N ASP A 5 -15.37 -13.32 4.82
CA ASP A 5 -15.93 -12.37 3.86
C ASP A 5 -15.91 -10.95 4.43
N ASP A 6 -16.21 -10.79 5.71
CA ASP A 6 -16.15 -9.50 6.39
C ASP A 6 -14.72 -8.96 6.43
N ASN A 7 -13.74 -9.84 6.69
CA ASN A 7 -12.32 -9.46 6.72
C ASN A 7 -11.82 -9.06 5.33
N LYS A 8 -12.23 -9.77 4.27
CA LYS A 8 -11.92 -9.39 2.89
C LYS A 8 -12.52 -8.03 2.54
N ALA A 9 -13.78 -7.79 2.92
CA ALA A 9 -14.47 -6.53 2.68
C ALA A 9 -13.79 -5.36 3.41
N LEU A 10 -13.30 -5.59 4.62
CA LEU A 10 -12.55 -4.60 5.39
C LEU A 10 -11.29 -4.13 4.64
N VAL A 11 -10.51 -5.08 4.10
CA VAL A 11 -9.31 -4.75 3.34
C VAL A 11 -9.66 -4.00 2.05
N ARG A 12 -10.72 -4.39 1.35
CA ARG A 12 -11.19 -3.67 0.16
C ARG A 12 -11.60 -2.24 0.50
N ARG A 13 -12.31 -2.05 1.60
CA ARG A 13 -12.69 -0.72 2.07
C ARG A 13 -11.47 0.12 2.42
N PHE A 14 -10.48 -0.48 3.05
CA PHE A 14 -9.21 0.18 3.38
C PHE A 14 -8.57 0.80 2.13
N TYR A 15 -8.40 0.02 1.06
CA TYR A 15 -7.82 0.55 -0.18
C TYR A 15 -8.70 1.61 -0.84
N ALA A 16 -10.02 1.42 -0.83
CA ALA A 16 -10.94 2.40 -1.40
C ALA A 16 -10.87 3.75 -0.68
N GLU A 17 -10.77 3.74 0.66
CA GLU A 17 -10.65 4.97 1.44
C GLU A 17 -9.30 5.66 1.23
N ILE A 18 -8.22 4.90 1.08
CA ILE A 18 -6.92 5.44 0.72
C ILE A 18 -7.00 6.15 -0.62
N ASP A 19 -7.58 5.50 -1.63
CA ASP A 19 -7.69 6.05 -2.98
C ASP A 19 -8.58 7.28 -3.03
N ALA A 20 -9.55 7.36 -2.13
CA ALA A 20 -10.42 8.53 -1.97
C ALA A 20 -9.76 9.69 -1.20
N GLY A 21 -8.58 9.47 -0.63
CA GLY A 21 -7.90 10.48 0.18
C GLY A 21 -8.51 10.66 1.57
N ASN A 22 -9.26 9.69 2.06
CA ASN A 22 -10.00 9.78 3.33
C ASN A 22 -9.20 9.16 4.48
N LEU A 23 -8.22 9.90 5.00
CA LEU A 23 -7.41 9.43 6.13
C LEU A 23 -8.19 9.28 7.43
N GLU A 24 -9.27 10.02 7.60
CA GLU A 24 -10.10 9.92 8.81
C GLU A 24 -10.71 8.52 8.95
N ALA A 25 -11.04 7.88 7.82
CA ALA A 25 -11.57 6.53 7.84
C ALA A 25 -10.57 5.52 8.46
N MET A 26 -9.29 5.82 8.43
CA MET A 26 -8.27 4.95 9.01
C MET A 26 -8.44 4.80 10.52
N ASP A 27 -8.99 5.78 11.21
CA ASP A 27 -9.24 5.69 12.66
C ASP A 27 -10.22 4.57 13.00
N GLU A 28 -11.15 4.28 12.10
CA GLU A 28 -12.11 3.18 12.25
C GLU A 28 -11.54 1.84 11.77
N LEU A 29 -10.80 1.86 10.64
CA LEU A 29 -10.39 0.65 9.95
C LEU A 29 -9.11 0.02 10.48
N VAL A 30 -8.24 0.82 11.10
CA VAL A 30 -6.89 0.41 11.50
C VAL A 30 -6.70 0.65 12.99
N ALA A 31 -6.14 -0.34 13.68
CA ALA A 31 -5.86 -0.20 15.10
C ALA A 31 -4.79 0.87 15.34
N ARG A 32 -4.91 1.59 16.45
CA ARG A 32 -3.97 2.64 16.81
C ARG A 32 -2.54 2.13 16.94
N ASP A 33 -2.37 0.93 17.47
CA ASP A 33 -1.10 0.24 17.67
C ASP A 33 -0.76 -0.74 16.53
N PHE A 34 -1.30 -0.48 15.35
CA PHE A 34 -1.03 -1.25 14.13
C PHE A 34 0.47 -1.45 13.92
N VAL A 35 0.86 -2.68 13.57
CA VAL A 35 2.27 -3.03 13.31
C VAL A 35 2.46 -3.32 11.82
N ASP A 36 3.30 -2.53 11.18
CA ASP A 36 3.73 -2.80 9.81
C ASP A 36 5.09 -3.48 9.85
N HIS A 37 5.13 -4.76 9.46
CA HIS A 37 6.36 -5.54 9.43
C HIS A 37 7.22 -5.22 8.21
N ASP A 38 6.63 -4.60 7.19
CA ASP A 38 7.30 -4.21 5.95
C ASP A 38 7.03 -2.73 5.66
N PRO A 39 7.44 -1.82 6.55
CA PRO A 39 7.17 -0.40 6.37
C PRO A 39 7.90 0.16 5.15
N PRO A 40 7.34 1.18 4.48
CA PRO A 40 8.05 1.81 3.39
C PRO A 40 9.35 2.44 3.90
N PRO A 41 10.41 2.48 3.08
CA PRO A 41 11.72 3.01 3.49
C PRO A 41 11.72 4.55 3.55
N ILE A 42 10.83 5.12 4.33
CA ILE A 42 10.71 6.55 4.55
C ILE A 42 11.26 6.86 5.96
N PRO A 43 12.33 7.65 6.08
CA PRO A 43 12.87 8.00 7.39
C PRO A 43 11.88 8.79 8.24
N GLY A 44 11.86 8.51 9.53
CA GLY A 44 11.13 9.32 10.50
C GLY A 44 9.63 9.03 10.63
N LEU A 45 9.15 7.93 10.05
CA LEU A 45 7.76 7.53 10.24
C LEU A 45 7.51 7.14 11.71
N ALA A 46 6.42 7.64 12.27
CA ALA A 46 5.96 7.24 13.59
C ALA A 46 5.50 5.78 13.60
N PRO A 47 5.51 5.09 14.74
CA PRO A 47 4.92 3.76 14.84
C PRO A 47 3.39 3.83 14.73
N GLY A 48 2.78 2.69 14.40
CA GLY A 48 1.33 2.52 14.42
C GLY A 48 0.58 3.29 13.35
N LEU A 49 -0.67 3.59 13.65
CA LEU A 49 -1.58 4.28 12.74
C LEU A 49 -1.04 5.63 12.27
N ASN A 50 -0.38 6.38 13.14
CA ASN A 50 0.15 7.69 12.78
C ASN A 50 1.20 7.59 11.67
N GLY A 51 2.08 6.59 11.74
CA GLY A 51 3.08 6.35 10.70
C GLY A 51 2.45 5.95 9.37
N LEU A 52 1.39 5.14 9.43
CA LEU A 52 0.64 4.76 8.24
C LEU A 52 0.03 5.99 7.55
N LYS A 53 -0.59 6.88 8.32
CA LYS A 53 -1.15 8.13 7.78
C LYS A 53 -0.07 9.03 7.16
N GLN A 54 1.07 9.16 7.83
CA GLN A 54 2.21 9.93 7.32
C GLN A 54 2.70 9.37 5.97
N ALA A 55 2.81 8.05 5.86
CA ALA A 55 3.24 7.41 4.64
C ALA A 55 2.28 7.68 3.48
N PHE A 56 0.98 7.59 3.71
CA PHE A 56 -0.01 7.85 2.66
C PHE A 56 0.00 9.31 2.21
N GLU A 57 0.18 10.26 3.11
CA GLU A 57 0.30 11.68 2.72
C GLU A 57 1.50 11.89 1.79
N ILE A 58 2.62 11.23 2.06
CA ILE A 58 3.81 11.30 1.22
C ILE A 58 3.53 10.67 -0.15
N PHE A 59 2.93 9.50 -0.17
CA PHE A 59 2.61 8.81 -1.43
C PHE A 59 1.63 9.59 -2.30
N TRP A 60 0.61 10.22 -1.71
CA TRP A 60 -0.33 11.03 -2.50
C TRP A 60 0.33 12.20 -3.20
N ARG A 61 1.38 12.78 -2.62
CA ARG A 61 2.13 13.86 -3.25
C ARG A 61 3.11 13.33 -4.29
N SER A 62 3.90 12.34 -3.90
CA SER A 62 5.02 11.85 -4.72
C SER A 62 4.56 10.88 -5.80
N THR A 63 3.65 9.97 -5.45
CA THR A 63 3.22 8.89 -6.33
C THR A 63 1.69 8.75 -6.34
N PRO A 64 0.96 9.80 -6.73
CA PRO A 64 -0.50 9.73 -6.77
C PRO A 64 -0.98 8.62 -7.70
N GLY A 65 -2.03 7.93 -7.29
CA GLY A 65 -2.58 6.83 -8.07
C GLY A 65 -3.68 6.09 -7.34
N THR A 66 -3.97 4.90 -7.82
CA THR A 66 -5.04 4.05 -7.31
C THR A 66 -4.58 2.61 -7.13
N HIS A 67 -5.34 1.87 -6.33
CA HIS A 67 -5.13 0.44 -6.08
C HIS A 67 -6.30 -0.36 -6.65
N GLU A 68 -5.99 -1.44 -7.33
CA GLU A 68 -6.97 -2.42 -7.78
C GLU A 68 -6.74 -3.72 -7.01
N VAL A 69 -7.76 -4.21 -6.32
CA VAL A 69 -7.71 -5.53 -5.69
C VAL A 69 -7.95 -6.59 -6.75
N LEU A 70 -6.93 -7.38 -7.03
CA LEU A 70 -6.99 -8.42 -8.07
C LEU A 70 -7.67 -9.68 -7.55
N ASP A 71 -7.27 -10.14 -6.39
CA ASP A 71 -7.87 -11.29 -5.72
C ASP A 71 -7.52 -11.29 -4.23
N GLN A 72 -8.26 -12.09 -3.46
CA GLN A 72 -8.08 -12.21 -2.02
C GLN A 72 -8.30 -13.65 -1.57
N VAL A 73 -7.50 -14.05 -0.59
CA VAL A 73 -7.66 -15.32 0.12
C VAL A 73 -7.68 -15.01 1.61
N ALA A 74 -8.63 -15.59 2.34
CA ALA A 74 -8.71 -15.38 3.78
C ALA A 74 -8.80 -16.72 4.50
N GLU A 75 -8.07 -16.83 5.59
CA GLU A 75 -8.10 -17.98 6.49
C GLU A 75 -7.84 -17.50 7.91
N ASN A 76 -8.66 -17.98 8.85
CA ASN A 76 -8.62 -17.52 10.24
C ASN A 76 -8.77 -15.99 10.31
N ASP A 77 -7.84 -15.30 10.93
CA ASP A 77 -7.82 -13.84 11.05
C ASP A 77 -6.93 -13.13 10.02
N LEU A 78 -6.43 -13.90 9.03
CA LEU A 78 -5.53 -13.35 7.99
C LEU A 78 -6.26 -13.19 6.67
N VAL A 79 -5.91 -12.10 5.97
CA VAL A 79 -6.35 -11.84 4.59
C VAL A 79 -5.12 -11.56 3.74
N ALA A 80 -4.91 -12.38 2.72
CA ALA A 80 -3.91 -12.11 1.69
C ALA A 80 -4.61 -11.43 0.52
N THR A 81 -4.13 -10.29 0.12
CA THR A 81 -4.72 -9.48 -0.96
C THR A 81 -3.66 -9.16 -1.99
N ARG A 82 -3.90 -9.56 -3.22
CA ARG A 82 -3.05 -9.19 -4.34
C ARG A 82 -3.60 -7.91 -4.96
N ILE A 83 -2.74 -6.92 -5.12
CA ILE A 83 -3.13 -5.60 -5.62
C ILE A 83 -2.27 -5.19 -6.81
N ARG A 84 -2.81 -4.31 -7.62
CA ARG A 84 -2.10 -3.58 -8.66
C ARG A 84 -2.20 -2.10 -8.33
N ALA A 85 -1.06 -1.46 -8.18
CA ALA A 85 -0.99 -0.02 -7.93
C ALA A 85 -0.58 0.68 -9.22
N ARG A 86 -1.36 1.65 -9.66
CA ARG A 86 -1.11 2.46 -10.85
C ARG A 86 -1.14 3.92 -10.50
N GLY A 87 -0.22 4.66 -11.08
CA GLY A 87 -0.16 6.08 -10.85
C GLY A 87 0.97 6.72 -11.64
N ARG A 88 1.53 7.76 -11.06
CA ARG A 88 2.60 8.52 -11.69
C ARG A 88 3.59 8.99 -10.64
N PHE A 89 4.87 9.00 -10.98
CA PHE A 89 5.91 9.57 -10.12
C PHE A 89 5.96 11.09 -10.35
N ALA A 90 5.11 11.80 -9.60
CA ALA A 90 4.80 13.21 -9.85
C ALA A 90 5.73 14.19 -9.14
N GLU A 91 6.18 13.88 -7.93
CA GLU A 91 7.09 14.72 -7.13
C GLU A 91 8.19 13.86 -6.53
N ASP A 92 9.31 14.48 -6.21
CA ASP A 92 10.47 13.78 -5.63
C ASP A 92 10.08 12.97 -4.40
N LEU A 93 10.63 11.76 -4.30
CA LEU A 93 10.45 10.87 -3.15
C LEU A 93 11.75 10.82 -2.37
N GLY A 94 11.87 11.65 -1.33
CA GLY A 94 13.13 11.84 -0.64
C GLY A 94 14.20 12.35 -1.60
N ASP A 95 15.30 11.62 -1.71
CA ASP A 95 16.42 11.96 -2.61
C ASP A 95 16.23 11.41 -4.03
N ILE A 96 15.12 10.72 -4.30
CA ILE A 96 14.84 10.18 -5.62
C ILE A 96 14.07 11.22 -6.44
N PRO A 97 14.67 11.78 -7.50
CA PRO A 97 13.99 12.81 -8.30
C PRO A 97 12.84 12.20 -9.10
N ALA A 98 11.75 12.95 -9.20
CA ALA A 98 10.57 12.52 -9.93
C ALA A 98 10.87 12.37 -11.42
N THR A 99 10.51 11.22 -11.98
CA THR A 99 10.62 10.98 -13.44
C THR A 99 9.43 11.56 -14.19
N ARG A 100 8.30 11.77 -13.49
CA ARG A 100 6.99 12.14 -14.03
C ARG A 100 6.39 11.08 -14.94
N GLY A 101 7.01 9.91 -14.97
CA GLY A 101 6.55 8.77 -15.73
C GLY A 101 5.52 7.92 -14.99
N PRO A 102 4.94 6.93 -15.68
CA PRO A 102 3.93 6.06 -15.09
C PRO A 102 4.52 5.10 -14.07
N LEU A 103 3.70 4.76 -13.07
CA LEU A 103 3.96 3.69 -12.12
C LEU A 103 2.87 2.64 -12.29
N ASP A 104 3.28 1.38 -12.40
CA ASP A 104 2.35 0.26 -12.54
C ASP A 104 3.04 -0.99 -12.00
N VAL A 105 2.71 -1.36 -10.77
CA VAL A 105 3.34 -2.48 -10.07
C VAL A 105 2.30 -3.33 -9.36
N THR A 106 2.64 -4.59 -9.14
CA THR A 106 1.83 -5.49 -8.32
C THR A 106 2.48 -5.72 -6.96
N ALA A 107 1.65 -6.03 -5.98
CA ALA A 107 2.09 -6.38 -4.64
C ALA A 107 1.11 -7.36 -4.01
N THR A 108 1.57 -8.09 -3.02
CA THR A 108 0.72 -8.91 -2.18
C THR A 108 0.88 -8.42 -0.75
N ALA A 109 -0.23 -8.09 -0.13
CA ALA A 109 -0.29 -7.64 1.25
C ALA A 109 -1.08 -8.65 2.09
N VAL A 110 -0.54 -9.03 3.22
CA VAL A 110 -1.22 -9.88 4.20
C VAL A 110 -1.55 -9.03 5.41
N TYR A 111 -2.80 -9.03 5.80
CA TYR A 111 -3.29 -8.31 6.97
C TYR A 111 -3.83 -9.27 8.02
N ARG A 112 -3.57 -8.97 9.29
CA ARG A 112 -4.27 -9.61 10.41
C ARG A 112 -5.40 -8.70 10.86
N VAL A 113 -6.57 -9.28 11.06
CA VAL A 113 -7.77 -8.57 11.49
C VAL A 113 -8.13 -8.99 12.92
N LYS A 114 -8.47 -8.02 13.76
CA LYS A 114 -9.00 -8.27 15.10
C LYS A 114 -10.07 -7.23 15.42
N GLU A 115 -11.22 -7.70 15.86
CA GLU A 115 -12.34 -6.82 16.27
C GLU A 115 -12.70 -5.79 15.19
N GLY A 116 -12.69 -6.21 13.92
CA GLY A 116 -13.07 -5.37 12.81
C GLY A 116 -12.03 -4.33 12.40
N GLN A 117 -10.79 -4.46 12.86
CA GLN A 117 -9.71 -3.55 12.50
C GLN A 117 -8.48 -4.31 12.01
N LEU A 118 -7.71 -3.67 11.14
CA LEU A 118 -6.41 -4.16 10.70
C LEU A 118 -5.39 -3.90 11.82
N ILE A 119 -4.72 -4.95 12.28
CA ILE A 119 -3.76 -4.85 13.38
C ILE A 119 -2.31 -5.12 12.98
N GLU A 120 -2.08 -5.84 11.88
CA GLU A 120 -0.74 -6.15 11.38
C GLU A 120 -0.74 -6.21 9.85
N HIS A 121 0.41 -5.89 9.27
CA HIS A 121 0.63 -5.95 7.83
C HIS A 121 2.00 -6.56 7.51
N TRP A 122 2.00 -7.46 6.53
CA TRP A 122 3.20 -7.95 5.83
C TRP A 122 2.99 -7.68 4.35
N GLY A 123 4.02 -7.22 3.64
CA GLY A 123 3.88 -6.91 2.23
C GLY A 123 5.09 -7.31 1.40
N GLU A 124 4.81 -7.80 0.20
CA GLU A 124 5.81 -8.08 -0.82
C GLU A 124 5.41 -7.34 -2.08
N THR A 125 6.27 -6.45 -2.52
CA THR A 125 6.07 -5.65 -3.72
C THR A 125 7.01 -6.12 -4.81
N ASP A 126 6.59 -6.03 -6.08
CA ASP A 126 7.50 -6.19 -7.20
C ASP A 126 8.48 -5.00 -7.22
N SER A 127 9.43 -5.05 -6.30
CA SER A 127 10.36 -3.95 -6.06
C SER A 127 11.34 -3.74 -7.20
N PHE A 128 11.67 -4.80 -7.94
CA PHE A 128 12.57 -4.67 -9.09
C PHE A 128 11.93 -3.78 -10.16
N THR A 129 10.68 -4.06 -10.52
CA THR A 129 9.94 -3.23 -11.49
C THR A 129 9.75 -1.82 -10.95
N LEU A 130 9.40 -1.67 -9.67
CA LEU A 130 9.22 -0.36 -9.07
C LEU A 130 10.50 0.48 -9.14
N MET A 131 11.65 -0.11 -8.81
CA MET A 131 12.93 0.60 -8.86
C MET A 131 13.30 1.05 -10.28
N GLN A 132 12.95 0.24 -11.28
CA GLN A 132 13.12 0.64 -12.68
C GLN A 132 12.25 1.85 -13.03
N GLN A 133 10.99 1.82 -12.62
CA GLN A 133 10.03 2.90 -12.88
C GLN A 133 10.37 4.18 -12.12
N LEU A 134 10.96 4.05 -10.93
CA LEU A 134 11.46 5.20 -10.17
C LEU A 134 12.77 5.77 -10.72
N GLY A 135 13.40 5.08 -11.67
CA GLY A 135 14.67 5.51 -12.24
C GLY A 135 15.89 5.23 -11.37
N VAL A 136 15.74 4.41 -10.32
CA VAL A 136 16.84 4.06 -9.40
C VAL A 136 17.78 3.02 -10.03
N ILE A 137 17.21 2.10 -10.82
CA ILE A 137 17.97 1.11 -11.59
C ILE A 137 17.57 1.20 -13.06
N PRO A 138 18.45 0.76 -14.00
CA PRO A 138 18.13 0.82 -15.41
C PRO A 138 16.89 0.01 -15.78
N ALA A 139 16.04 0.59 -16.66
CA ALA A 139 14.95 -0.13 -17.26
C ALA A 139 15.48 -1.20 -18.22
N PRO A 140 14.73 -2.30 -18.48
CA PRO A 140 15.17 -3.29 -19.45
C PRO A 140 15.35 -2.65 -20.83
N ALA A 141 16.30 -3.17 -21.59
CA ALA A 141 16.50 -2.74 -22.97
C ALA A 141 15.22 -3.01 -23.77
N GLY A 142 14.84 -2.05 -24.61
CA GLY A 142 13.71 -2.24 -25.49
C GLY A 142 13.97 -3.34 -26.52
N PRO A 143 12.92 -3.79 -27.22
CA PRO A 143 13.09 -4.82 -28.25
C PRO A 143 14.06 -4.33 -29.33
N ALA A 144 14.89 -5.25 -29.80
CA ALA A 144 15.86 -4.98 -30.84
C ALA A 144 15.17 -4.71 -32.20
#